data_8ef252f4f7c527729ad3772f5b2c4abb
#
_entry.id   8ef252f4f7c527729ad3772f5b2c4abb
#
_cell.length_a   1.000
_cell.length_b   1.000
_cell.length_c   1.000
_cell.angle_alpha   90.00
_cell.angle_beta   90.00
_cell.angle_gamma   90.00
#
_symmetry.space_group_name_H-M   'P 1'
#
loop_
_entity.id
_entity.type
_entity.pdbx_description
1 polymer ?
#
loop_
_entity_poly.entity_id
_entity_poly.type
_entity_poly.pdbx_seq_one_letter_code
_entity_poly.pdbx_strand_id
1 'polypeptide(L)'
;MSTVLGETTAPGARGTVVRPADAAPAQVLRSPERLRSPERLRPAEWLPVAAAHARRADELTAVWRAARAAGRKHAIEDFLFTYYPTRITHLRRWHPGAGVVLVLSDGGPGAPTADPTGPDPAGPDPAGPGPVGPEPAGSDPTGLDPATSDPTDPEDRTAWRWHRSVAADPDAPDTPDADPAAPDAVTLDLDAFLADRGDTVRYVRDLLSATAARPGTFGCFGLHEWAMVYRDRDAGRDQRHPLPLRLGHAGTDAVVESNPVRCSHFDAFRFFTPEATGRNQLRPTRATQVGMEQPGCLHANMDLYKWCLKLGPAVPGDLLLDAFELARDIRWTDMAASPYDVSEYGVAALEIETSQGKAEYVRRQREYARRSNDLRYRLIEVCDTVLGTRPRTSTAATSIATQPSTVTAQNGTAS
;
A
#
# COMPACT_ATOMS: atom_id res chain seq x y z
N MET A 1 -27.04 -70.47 -25.93
CA MET A 1 -27.89 -70.67 -24.77
C MET A 1 -27.91 -69.28 -24.08
N SER A 2 -28.74 -68.34 -24.46
CA SER A 2 -30.19 -68.13 -24.11
C SER A 2 -30.44 -68.14 -22.63
N THR A 3 -30.79 -66.94 -22.11
CA THR A 3 -31.95 -66.61 -21.27
C THR A 3 -31.76 -65.20 -20.78
N VAL A 4 -32.37 -64.13 -21.25
CA VAL A 4 -33.76 -63.66 -21.18
C VAL A 4 -34.13 -63.04 -19.80
N LEU A 5 -34.33 -61.71 -19.83
CA LEU A 5 -35.34 -60.82 -19.26
C LEU A 5 -35.50 -60.65 -17.74
N GLY A 6 -35.63 -59.36 -17.40
CA GLY A 6 -36.21 -58.83 -16.20
C GLY A 6 -36.32 -57.34 -16.19
N GLU A 7 -37.27 -56.74 -16.94
CA GLU A 7 -37.71 -55.37 -16.80
C GLU A 7 -38.46 -55.18 -15.50
N THR A 8 -38.13 -54.13 -14.76
CA THR A 8 -39.03 -53.63 -13.70
C THR A 8 -39.15 -52.11 -13.87
N THR A 9 -40.31 -51.71 -14.34
CA THR A 9 -40.79 -50.32 -14.44
C THR A 9 -41.07 -49.77 -13.04
N ALA A 10 -40.55 -48.56 -12.77
CA ALA A 10 -40.95 -47.72 -11.65
C ALA A 10 -41.69 -46.48 -12.13
N PRO A 11 -42.70 -45.96 -11.41
CA PRO A 11 -43.68 -44.98 -11.90
C PRO A 11 -43.15 -43.54 -11.81
N GLY A 12 -43.64 -42.76 -12.76
CA GLY A 12 -43.31 -41.39 -13.01
C GLY A 12 -43.56 -40.42 -11.85
N ALA A 13 -42.58 -39.57 -11.61
CA ALA A 13 -42.72 -38.34 -10.86
C ALA A 13 -43.04 -37.21 -11.83
N ARG A 14 -44.22 -36.63 -11.65
CA ARG A 14 -44.70 -35.46 -12.41
C ARG A 14 -43.84 -34.25 -12.03
N GLY A 15 -43.06 -33.73 -12.97
CA GLY A 15 -42.34 -32.48 -12.82
C GLY A 15 -43.33 -31.31 -12.77
N THR A 16 -43.30 -30.57 -11.65
CA THR A 16 -43.99 -29.31 -11.50
C THR A 16 -43.22 -28.27 -12.26
N VAL A 17 -43.74 -27.73 -13.34
CA VAL A 17 -43.23 -26.58 -14.07
C VAL A 17 -43.46 -25.37 -13.20
N VAL A 18 -42.37 -24.80 -12.64
CA VAL A 18 -42.38 -23.53 -11.96
C VAL A 18 -42.29 -22.45 -13.04
N ARG A 19 -43.37 -21.66 -13.16
CA ARG A 19 -43.40 -20.45 -13.97
C ARG A 19 -42.41 -19.42 -13.38
N PRO A 20 -41.66 -18.67 -14.20
CA PRO A 20 -40.87 -17.55 -13.68
C PRO A 20 -41.84 -16.47 -13.17
N ALA A 21 -41.68 -16.16 -11.88
CA ALA A 21 -42.39 -15.10 -11.20
C ALA A 21 -41.95 -13.72 -11.75
N ASP A 22 -42.88 -12.85 -11.82
CA ASP A 22 -42.96 -11.46 -12.22
C ASP A 22 -41.63 -10.67 -12.11
N ALA A 23 -41.31 -9.97 -13.20
CA ALA A 23 -40.31 -8.93 -13.26
C ALA A 23 -40.61 -7.86 -12.20
N ALA A 24 -39.65 -7.65 -11.30
CA ALA A 24 -39.70 -6.53 -10.37
C ALA A 24 -39.77 -5.21 -11.14
N PRO A 25 -40.52 -4.21 -10.66
CA PRO A 25 -40.65 -2.92 -11.33
C PRO A 25 -39.28 -2.25 -11.38
N ALA A 26 -38.98 -1.65 -12.55
CA ALA A 26 -37.80 -0.84 -12.80
C ALA A 26 -37.59 0.14 -11.63
N GLN A 27 -36.48 -0.02 -10.94
CA GLN A 27 -36.05 0.97 -9.93
C GLN A 27 -35.87 2.29 -10.66
N VAL A 28 -36.76 3.24 -10.38
CA VAL A 28 -36.60 4.64 -10.72
C VAL A 28 -35.23 5.07 -10.22
N LEU A 29 -34.32 5.39 -11.13
CA LEU A 29 -33.04 6.03 -10.84
C LEU A 29 -33.34 7.28 -10.01
N ARG A 30 -33.17 7.19 -8.70
CA ARG A 30 -33.21 8.35 -7.83
C ARG A 30 -32.12 9.30 -8.29
N SER A 31 -32.50 10.53 -8.57
CA SER A 31 -31.60 11.65 -8.85
C SER A 31 -30.44 11.63 -7.89
N PRO A 32 -29.19 11.92 -8.33
CA PRO A 32 -28.05 11.93 -7.44
C PRO A 32 -28.35 12.89 -6.28
N GLU A 33 -28.49 12.32 -5.07
CA GLU A 33 -28.56 13.10 -3.85
C GLU A 33 -27.37 14.06 -3.86
N ARG A 34 -27.66 15.35 -3.69
CA ARG A 34 -26.64 16.42 -3.65
C ARG A 34 -25.46 15.95 -2.83
N LEU A 35 -24.31 15.90 -3.47
CA LEU A 35 -23.02 15.68 -2.82
C LEU A 35 -22.98 16.57 -1.56
N ARG A 36 -22.82 15.98 -0.39
CA ARG A 36 -22.58 16.76 0.82
C ARG A 36 -21.40 17.68 0.54
N SER A 37 -21.46 18.93 1.04
CA SER A 37 -20.37 19.90 0.92
C SER A 37 -19.05 19.22 1.30
N PRO A 38 -17.95 19.45 0.55
CA PRO A 38 -16.65 18.84 0.87
C PRO A 38 -16.23 19.25 2.29
N GLU A 39 -15.61 18.32 3.00
CA GLU A 39 -15.00 18.61 4.29
C GLU A 39 -13.95 19.70 4.11
N ARG A 40 -13.98 20.72 4.96
CA ARG A 40 -13.04 21.84 4.94
C ARG A 40 -12.21 21.84 6.21
N LEU A 41 -10.90 21.86 6.07
CA LEU A 41 -9.97 21.91 7.18
C LEU A 41 -9.27 23.28 7.20
N ARG A 42 -9.33 23.95 8.35
CA ARG A 42 -8.64 25.22 8.57
C ARG A 42 -7.16 24.98 8.91
N PRO A 43 -6.28 25.99 8.76
CA PRO A 43 -4.87 25.88 9.09
C PRO A 43 -4.61 25.31 10.50
N ALA A 44 -5.36 25.77 11.51
CA ALA A 44 -5.26 25.28 12.88
C ALA A 44 -5.59 23.76 13.02
N GLU A 45 -6.35 23.18 12.09
CA GLU A 45 -6.72 21.76 12.09
C GLU A 45 -5.72 20.91 11.31
N TRP A 46 -5.32 21.33 10.11
CA TRP A 46 -4.51 20.49 9.23
C TRP A 46 -2.99 20.65 9.39
N LEU A 47 -2.48 21.84 9.75
CA LEU A 47 -1.03 22.06 9.93
C LEU A 47 -0.42 21.14 11.00
N PRO A 48 -1.03 20.97 12.20
CA PRO A 48 -0.52 20.02 13.19
C PRO A 48 -0.52 18.58 12.69
N VAL A 49 -1.51 18.19 11.88
CA VAL A 49 -1.62 16.84 11.31
C VAL A 49 -0.52 16.63 10.28
N ALA A 50 -0.28 17.60 9.38
CA ALA A 50 0.79 17.55 8.40
C ALA A 50 2.18 17.47 9.07
N ALA A 51 2.41 18.25 10.12
CA ALA A 51 3.64 18.20 10.91
C ALA A 51 3.82 16.87 11.65
N ALA A 52 2.76 16.30 12.21
CA ALA A 52 2.79 14.98 12.85
C ALA A 52 3.09 13.87 11.84
N HIS A 53 2.51 13.94 10.64
CA HIS A 53 2.77 13.03 9.55
C HIS A 53 4.26 13.05 9.14
N ALA A 54 4.83 14.23 8.94
CA ALA A 54 6.24 14.38 8.58
C ALA A 54 7.17 13.78 9.65
N ARG A 55 6.88 14.02 10.95
CA ARG A 55 7.62 13.39 12.06
C ARG A 55 7.51 11.86 12.04
N ARG A 56 6.30 11.32 11.87
CA ARG A 56 6.12 9.86 11.76
C ARG A 56 6.88 9.26 10.58
N ALA A 57 6.89 9.94 9.42
CA ALA A 57 7.69 9.52 8.26
C ALA A 57 9.19 9.51 8.59
N ASP A 58 9.69 10.51 9.32
CA ASP A 58 11.08 10.58 9.78
C ASP A 58 11.43 9.43 10.75
N GLU A 59 10.54 9.11 11.68
CA GLU A 59 10.71 7.98 12.62
C GLU A 59 10.72 6.65 11.90
N LEU A 60 9.76 6.40 11.00
CA LEU A 60 9.68 5.16 10.22
C LEU A 60 10.91 4.94 9.32
N THR A 61 11.54 6.01 8.86
CA THR A 61 12.69 5.96 7.94
C THR A 61 14.03 6.19 8.63
N ALA A 62 14.08 6.28 9.96
CA ALA A 62 15.27 6.64 10.72
C ALA A 62 16.47 5.73 10.42
N VAL A 63 16.27 4.41 10.34
CA VAL A 63 17.32 3.43 10.04
C VAL A 63 17.90 3.66 8.65
N TRP A 64 17.06 3.81 7.66
CA TRP A 64 17.49 4.09 6.28
C TRP A 64 18.22 5.42 6.16
N ARG A 65 17.68 6.49 6.76
CA ARG A 65 18.31 7.83 6.78
C ARG A 65 19.67 7.82 7.45
N ALA A 66 19.81 7.12 8.58
CA ALA A 66 21.09 6.98 9.27
C ALA A 66 22.14 6.25 8.41
N ALA A 67 21.75 5.19 7.70
CA ALA A 67 22.64 4.49 6.79
C ALA A 67 23.08 5.41 5.63
N ARG A 68 22.15 6.15 5.02
CA ARG A 68 22.43 7.12 3.94
C ARG A 68 23.33 8.26 4.40
N ALA A 69 23.07 8.86 5.55
CA ALA A 69 23.93 9.91 6.13
C ALA A 69 25.36 9.42 6.38
N ALA A 70 25.53 8.13 6.67
CA ALA A 70 26.84 7.48 6.80
C ALA A 70 27.44 7.00 5.47
N GLY A 71 26.86 7.35 4.32
CA GLY A 71 27.30 6.91 2.98
C GLY A 71 27.17 5.39 2.76
N ARG A 72 26.34 4.69 3.53
CA ARG A 72 26.18 3.24 3.46
C ARG A 72 24.85 2.84 2.81
N LYS A 73 24.87 1.69 2.13
CA LYS A 73 23.64 1.00 1.71
C LYS A 73 23.09 0.19 2.86
N HIS A 74 21.78 0.00 2.88
CA HIS A 74 21.09 -0.86 3.84
C HIS A 74 20.32 -1.95 3.09
N ALA A 75 20.82 -3.18 3.10
CA ALA A 75 20.33 -4.26 2.26
C ALA A 75 18.82 -4.58 2.41
N ILE A 76 18.23 -4.28 3.56
CA ILE A 76 16.80 -4.50 3.82
C ILE A 76 15.99 -3.25 3.47
N GLU A 77 16.36 -2.08 4.01
CA GLU A 77 15.57 -0.85 3.90
C GLU A 77 15.65 -0.19 2.52
N ASP A 78 16.79 -0.29 1.81
CA ASP A 78 16.95 0.31 0.47
C ASP A 78 15.90 -0.23 -0.52
N PHE A 79 15.40 -1.45 -0.31
CA PHE A 79 14.34 -2.04 -1.13
C PHE A 79 13.08 -1.19 -1.18
N LEU A 80 12.68 -0.59 -0.06
CA LEU A 80 11.46 0.22 0.05
C LEU A 80 11.51 1.52 -0.78
N PHE A 81 12.71 1.95 -1.17
CA PHE A 81 12.92 3.18 -1.94
C PHE A 81 13.41 2.91 -3.38
N THR A 82 13.94 1.70 -3.65
CA THR A 82 14.42 1.33 -4.98
C THR A 82 13.42 0.49 -5.77
N TYR A 83 12.77 -0.46 -5.12
CA TYR A 83 11.72 -1.28 -5.74
C TYR A 83 10.41 -0.50 -5.88
N TYR A 84 10.06 0.31 -4.86
CA TYR A 84 9.01 1.31 -4.93
C TYR A 84 9.65 2.68 -5.16
N PRO A 85 9.86 3.11 -6.43
CA PRO A 85 10.61 4.32 -6.70
C PRO A 85 9.89 5.53 -6.08
N THR A 86 10.40 5.95 -4.94
CA THR A 86 9.90 7.09 -4.18
C THR A 86 11.05 7.80 -3.48
N ARG A 87 10.83 9.07 -3.14
CA ARG A 87 11.76 9.88 -2.37
C ARG A 87 11.20 10.08 -0.96
N ILE A 88 12.09 10.26 0.02
CA ILE A 88 11.69 10.54 1.40
C ILE A 88 10.81 11.80 1.49
N THR A 89 11.06 12.80 0.66
CA THR A 89 10.26 14.02 0.57
C THR A 89 8.81 13.73 0.21
N HIS A 90 8.55 12.78 -0.70
CA HIS A 90 7.19 12.37 -1.04
C HIS A 90 6.50 11.64 0.12
N LEU A 91 7.24 10.82 0.87
CA LEU A 91 6.68 10.12 2.03
C LEU A 91 6.34 11.09 3.18
N ARG A 92 7.07 12.19 3.31
CA ARG A 92 6.83 13.25 4.31
C ARG A 92 5.65 14.17 3.96
N ARG A 93 5.23 14.19 2.69
CA ARG A 93 4.09 15.00 2.25
C ARG A 93 2.78 14.42 2.77
N TRP A 94 2.07 15.22 3.56
CA TRP A 94 0.74 14.85 4.00
C TRP A 94 -0.32 15.30 2.99
N HIS A 95 -1.24 14.42 2.69
CA HIS A 95 -2.44 14.69 1.91
C HIS A 95 -3.67 14.36 2.75
N PRO A 96 -4.74 15.16 2.69
CA PRO A 96 -5.99 14.86 3.40
C PRO A 96 -6.77 13.72 2.73
N GLY A 97 -6.43 13.39 1.47
CA GLY A 97 -7.18 12.49 0.62
C GLY A 97 -8.18 13.20 -0.29
N ALA A 98 -8.86 12.41 -1.11
CA ALA A 98 -9.82 12.90 -2.08
C ALA A 98 -11.04 13.55 -1.41
N GLY A 99 -11.46 14.69 -1.92
CA GLY A 99 -12.68 15.38 -1.55
C GLY A 99 -12.62 16.17 -0.25
N VAL A 100 -11.43 16.53 0.21
CA VAL A 100 -11.20 17.47 1.30
C VAL A 100 -10.67 18.78 0.72
N VAL A 101 -11.06 19.90 1.30
CA VAL A 101 -10.59 21.25 0.98
C VAL A 101 -9.72 21.72 2.13
N LEU A 102 -8.50 22.18 1.83
CA LEU A 102 -7.61 22.81 2.79
C LEU A 102 -7.72 24.33 2.65
N VAL A 103 -8.14 24.99 3.70
CA VAL A 103 -8.09 26.46 3.81
C VAL A 103 -6.64 26.85 4.09
N LEU A 104 -6.11 27.82 3.36
CA LEU A 104 -4.68 28.17 3.43
C LEU A 104 -4.40 29.32 4.41
N SER A 105 -5.39 30.21 4.62
CA SER A 105 -5.29 31.32 5.56
C SER A 105 -6.57 31.49 6.36
N ASP A 106 -6.47 31.92 7.61
CA ASP A 106 -7.64 32.19 8.48
C ASP A 106 -8.29 33.55 8.22
N GLY A 107 -8.01 34.21 7.08
CA GLY A 107 -8.67 35.49 6.70
C GLY A 107 -8.35 36.67 7.60
N GLY A 108 -7.25 36.64 8.34
CA GLY A 108 -6.77 37.77 9.16
C GLY A 108 -5.79 38.64 8.39
N PRO A 109 -5.72 39.96 8.68
CA PRO A 109 -4.79 40.85 8.01
C PRO A 109 -3.34 40.47 8.32
N GLY A 110 -2.61 40.20 7.25
CA GLY A 110 -1.17 40.05 7.08
C GLY A 110 -0.32 39.66 8.28
N ALA A 111 0.11 38.41 8.37
CA ALA A 111 1.28 38.05 9.17
C ALA A 111 2.55 38.49 8.42
N PRO A 112 3.59 38.99 9.11
CA PRO A 112 4.81 39.48 8.45
C PRO A 112 5.58 38.35 7.81
N THR A 113 5.96 38.53 6.55
CA THR A 113 6.86 37.64 5.81
C THR A 113 8.20 37.54 6.53
N ALA A 114 8.58 36.32 6.94
CA ALA A 114 9.91 36.06 7.48
C ALA A 114 10.95 36.12 6.35
N ASP A 115 12.00 36.88 6.60
CA ASP A 115 13.13 37.12 5.69
C ASP A 115 13.94 35.81 5.48
N PRO A 116 14.16 35.32 4.26
CA PRO A 116 14.90 34.09 4.00
C PRO A 116 16.40 34.37 3.86
N THR A 117 17.13 34.48 4.96
CA THR A 117 18.59 34.48 4.93
C THR A 117 19.20 33.46 5.85
N GLY A 118 19.48 32.28 5.31
CA GLY A 118 20.34 31.25 5.92
C GLY A 118 21.07 30.47 4.82
N PRO A 119 22.39 30.21 4.94
CA PRO A 119 23.18 29.67 3.84
C PRO A 119 23.00 28.17 3.66
N ASP A 120 22.92 27.79 2.41
CA ASP A 120 22.84 26.46 1.84
C ASP A 120 24.18 25.69 1.95
N PRO A 121 24.24 24.42 2.28
CA PRO A 121 25.37 23.55 1.98
C PRO A 121 25.05 22.63 0.81
N ALA A 122 25.48 23.01 -0.37
CA ALA A 122 25.51 22.14 -1.55
C ALA A 122 26.64 21.11 -1.44
N GLY A 123 26.31 19.83 -1.61
CA GLY A 123 27.25 18.74 -1.85
C GLY A 123 26.88 17.98 -3.11
N PRO A 124 27.85 17.58 -3.97
CA PRO A 124 27.59 17.04 -5.29
C PRO A 124 27.19 15.56 -5.28
N ASP A 125 26.29 15.24 -6.20
CA ASP A 125 25.79 13.89 -6.49
C ASP A 125 26.83 13.10 -7.31
N PRO A 126 27.24 11.88 -6.93
CA PRO A 126 28.04 11.03 -7.80
C PRO A 126 27.17 10.07 -8.61
N ALA A 127 27.17 10.28 -9.92
CA ALA A 127 26.61 9.35 -10.90
C ALA A 127 27.47 8.09 -11.02
N GLY A 128 26.86 6.92 -10.86
CA GLY A 128 27.43 5.62 -11.19
C GLY A 128 26.40 4.77 -11.94
N PRO A 129 26.81 3.96 -12.96
CA PRO A 129 25.88 3.25 -13.82
C PRO A 129 25.29 2.04 -13.10
N GLY A 130 23.97 1.98 -12.99
CA GLY A 130 23.22 0.84 -12.49
C GLY A 130 22.77 -0.09 -13.61
N PRO A 131 22.53 -1.37 -13.32
CA PRO A 131 22.07 -2.34 -14.30
C PRO A 131 20.64 -2.06 -14.76
N VAL A 132 20.37 -2.38 -16.01
CA VAL A 132 19.12 -2.18 -16.73
C VAL A 132 17.98 -2.87 -15.97
N GLY A 133 17.15 -2.07 -15.28
CA GLY A 133 15.90 -2.48 -14.68
C GLY A 133 14.72 -2.20 -15.60
N PRO A 134 13.50 -2.71 -15.27
CA PRO A 134 12.32 -2.51 -16.11
C PRO A 134 12.01 -1.01 -16.27
N GLU A 135 11.36 -0.71 -17.39
CA GLU A 135 11.00 0.63 -17.85
C GLU A 135 10.70 1.65 -16.74
N PRO A 136 11.20 2.87 -16.84
CA PRO A 136 10.99 3.89 -15.81
C PRO A 136 9.50 4.18 -15.71
N ALA A 137 8.94 3.93 -14.53
CA ALA A 137 7.69 4.55 -14.15
C ALA A 137 7.90 6.06 -14.31
N GLY A 138 7.05 6.65 -15.15
CA GLY A 138 7.20 7.98 -15.71
C GLY A 138 7.82 8.99 -14.73
N SER A 139 8.71 9.82 -15.28
CA SER A 139 9.28 11.00 -14.65
C SER A 139 8.24 11.70 -13.77
N ASP A 140 8.64 12.11 -12.58
CA ASP A 140 7.80 12.92 -11.69
C ASP A 140 7.37 14.19 -12.44
N PRO A 141 6.08 14.33 -12.76
CA PRO A 141 5.60 15.42 -13.59
C PRO A 141 5.35 16.72 -12.81
N THR A 142 5.70 16.77 -11.53
CA THR A 142 5.45 17.97 -10.71
C THR A 142 6.36 19.13 -11.05
N GLY A 143 7.50 18.88 -11.71
CA GLY A 143 8.42 19.92 -12.18
C GLY A 143 9.09 20.74 -11.09
N LEU A 144 8.73 20.53 -9.83
CA LEU A 144 9.31 21.20 -8.68
C LEU A 144 10.43 20.33 -8.11
N ASP A 145 11.57 20.93 -7.81
CA ASP A 145 12.64 20.24 -7.08
C ASP A 145 12.13 19.95 -5.65
N PRO A 146 11.88 18.69 -5.29
CA PRO A 146 11.28 18.36 -4.01
C PRO A 146 12.23 18.55 -2.81
N ALA A 147 13.46 19.00 -3.05
CA ALA A 147 14.45 19.20 -2.00
C ALA A 147 14.27 20.53 -1.24
N THR A 148 13.51 21.48 -1.79
CA THR A 148 13.40 22.85 -1.25
C THR A 148 12.04 23.19 -0.62
N SER A 149 10.99 22.37 -0.84
CA SER A 149 9.66 22.70 -0.31
C SER A 149 9.43 22.15 1.10
N ASP A 150 9.02 23.02 2.02
CA ASP A 150 8.50 22.60 3.32
C ASP A 150 7.18 21.83 3.12
N PRO A 151 7.09 20.57 3.56
CA PRO A 151 5.88 19.76 3.41
C PRO A 151 4.67 20.35 4.15
N THR A 152 4.88 21.34 5.00
CA THR A 152 3.82 22.05 5.73
C THR A 152 3.51 23.43 5.10
N ASP A 153 4.26 23.88 4.09
CA ASP A 153 4.03 25.16 3.44
C ASP A 153 2.69 25.18 2.69
N PRO A 154 1.74 26.05 3.06
CA PRO A 154 0.45 26.16 2.39
C PRO A 154 0.56 26.62 0.93
N GLU A 155 1.51 27.52 0.62
CA GLU A 155 1.61 28.14 -0.71
C GLU A 155 2.09 27.12 -1.76
N ASP A 156 2.97 26.21 -1.40
CA ASP A 156 3.46 25.14 -2.29
C ASP A 156 2.34 24.19 -2.77
N ARG A 157 1.26 24.05 -2.00
CA ARG A 157 0.20 23.08 -2.30
C ARG A 157 -0.61 23.42 -3.54
N THR A 158 -0.70 24.69 -3.89
CA THR A 158 -1.42 25.14 -5.10
C THR A 158 -0.68 24.73 -6.38
N ALA A 159 0.64 24.62 -6.32
CA ALA A 159 1.48 24.17 -7.42
C ALA A 159 1.56 22.64 -7.57
N TRP A 160 1.01 21.88 -6.63
CA TRP A 160 1.06 20.42 -6.70
C TRP A 160 0.18 19.88 -7.82
N ARG A 161 0.65 18.89 -8.52
CA ARG A 161 -0.08 18.26 -9.61
C ARG A 161 -1.46 17.81 -9.15
N TRP A 162 -2.47 18.02 -10.00
CA TRP A 162 -3.89 17.76 -9.77
C TRP A 162 -4.53 18.54 -8.62
N HIS A 163 -3.89 19.57 -8.10
CA HIS A 163 -4.52 20.47 -7.14
C HIS A 163 -5.07 21.71 -7.87
N ARG A 164 -6.14 22.25 -7.34
CA ARG A 164 -6.74 23.49 -7.82
C ARG A 164 -7.13 24.39 -6.65
N SER A 165 -7.02 25.69 -6.89
CA SER A 165 -7.52 26.70 -5.96
C SER A 165 -9.05 26.71 -5.96
N VAL A 166 -9.63 26.97 -4.81
CA VAL A 166 -11.06 27.14 -4.59
C VAL A 166 -11.28 28.23 -3.55
N ALA A 167 -12.47 28.85 -3.53
CA ALA A 167 -12.81 29.77 -2.45
C ALA A 167 -12.82 29.06 -1.09
N ALA A 168 -12.33 29.71 -0.04
CA ALA A 168 -12.33 29.18 1.32
C ALA A 168 -13.74 28.99 1.85
N ASP A 169 -14.64 29.93 1.53
CA ASP A 169 -16.09 29.83 1.80
C ASP A 169 -16.86 30.14 0.51
N PRO A 170 -17.59 29.17 -0.06
CA PRO A 170 -18.35 29.38 -1.29
C PRO A 170 -19.56 30.28 -1.09
N ASP A 171 -20.02 30.46 0.15
CA ASP A 171 -21.18 31.27 0.53
C ASP A 171 -20.75 32.64 1.11
N ALA A 172 -19.44 32.92 1.20
CA ALA A 172 -18.97 34.24 1.66
C ALA A 172 -19.32 35.31 0.65
N PRO A 173 -19.83 36.48 1.11
CA PRO A 173 -20.05 37.62 0.23
C PRO A 173 -18.71 38.09 -0.35
N ASP A 174 -18.71 38.47 -1.63
CA ASP A 174 -17.55 39.11 -2.28
C ASP A 174 -17.07 40.28 -1.43
N THR A 175 -15.92 40.17 -0.82
CA THR A 175 -15.27 41.27 -0.09
C THR A 175 -14.46 42.07 -1.08
N PRO A 176 -14.70 43.40 -1.20
CA PRO A 176 -14.03 44.25 -2.21
C PRO A 176 -12.52 44.38 -2.00
N ASP A 177 -11.99 44.02 -0.84
CA ASP A 177 -10.58 44.11 -0.47
C ASP A 177 -9.82 42.75 -0.50
N ALA A 178 -10.46 41.67 -0.93
CA ALA A 178 -9.78 40.38 -1.10
C ALA A 178 -8.83 40.46 -2.30
N ASP A 179 -7.56 40.13 -2.12
CA ASP A 179 -6.62 39.94 -3.21
C ASP A 179 -7.10 38.79 -4.12
N PRO A 180 -7.58 39.08 -5.35
CA PRO A 180 -8.11 38.02 -6.20
C PRO A 180 -7.02 37.05 -6.68
N ALA A 181 -5.75 37.27 -6.36
CA ALA A 181 -4.62 36.47 -6.76
C ALA A 181 -4.17 35.46 -5.68
N ALA A 182 -4.58 35.63 -4.41
CA ALA A 182 -4.20 34.72 -3.33
C ALA A 182 -5.23 33.56 -3.23
N PRO A 183 -4.81 32.30 -3.40
CA PRO A 183 -5.73 31.16 -3.25
C PRO A 183 -6.11 30.99 -1.78
N ASP A 184 -7.40 31.14 -1.47
CA ASP A 184 -7.90 31.00 -0.10
C ASP A 184 -7.93 29.54 0.37
N ALA A 185 -8.08 28.61 -0.55
CA ALA A 185 -8.12 27.19 -0.27
C ALA A 185 -7.68 26.35 -1.48
N VAL A 186 -7.28 25.12 -1.23
CA VAL A 186 -6.83 24.16 -2.23
C VAL A 186 -7.52 22.82 -2.03
N THR A 187 -7.80 22.14 -3.14
CA THR A 187 -8.34 20.79 -3.13
C THR A 187 -7.78 19.96 -4.28
N LEU A 188 -7.89 18.63 -4.18
CA LEU A 188 -7.59 17.75 -5.31
C LEU A 188 -8.63 17.98 -6.43
N ASP A 189 -8.18 18.29 -7.62
CA ASP A 189 -9.00 18.33 -8.84
C ASP A 189 -9.27 16.89 -9.30
N LEU A 190 -10.43 16.36 -8.93
CA LEU A 190 -10.81 14.99 -9.26
C LEU A 190 -10.98 14.76 -10.76
N ASP A 191 -11.41 15.74 -11.51
CA ASP A 191 -11.59 15.61 -12.95
C ASP A 191 -10.23 15.52 -13.65
N ALA A 192 -9.29 16.41 -13.32
CA ALA A 192 -7.93 16.37 -13.83
C ALA A 192 -7.20 15.09 -13.39
N PHE A 193 -7.41 14.66 -12.13
CA PHE A 193 -6.84 13.43 -11.61
C PHE A 193 -7.39 12.19 -12.34
N LEU A 194 -8.70 12.10 -12.54
CA LEU A 194 -9.33 10.98 -13.25
C LEU A 194 -9.00 10.95 -14.74
N ALA A 195 -8.85 12.10 -15.38
CA ALA A 195 -8.39 12.19 -16.77
C ALA A 195 -7.01 11.54 -16.97
N ASP A 196 -6.13 11.68 -15.99
CA ASP A 196 -4.76 11.14 -16.06
C ASP A 196 -4.64 9.74 -15.43
N ARG A 197 -5.33 9.47 -14.32
CA ARG A 197 -5.15 8.27 -13.49
C ARG A 197 -6.38 7.36 -13.39
N GLY A 198 -7.47 7.69 -14.07
CA GLY A 198 -8.73 6.94 -13.94
C GLY A 198 -8.60 5.44 -14.21
N ASP A 199 -7.81 5.03 -15.22
CA ASP A 199 -7.55 3.61 -15.50
C ASP A 199 -6.75 2.95 -14.38
N THR A 200 -5.78 3.67 -13.80
CA THR A 200 -5.02 3.19 -12.64
C THR A 200 -5.94 2.99 -11.44
N VAL A 201 -6.83 3.95 -11.16
CA VAL A 201 -7.78 3.87 -10.04
C VAL A 201 -8.70 2.65 -10.20
N ARG A 202 -9.27 2.45 -11.38
CA ARG A 202 -10.12 1.28 -11.69
C ARG A 202 -9.36 -0.03 -11.52
N TYR A 203 -8.15 -0.12 -12.09
CA TYR A 203 -7.31 -1.31 -11.98
C TYR A 203 -6.96 -1.64 -10.52
N VAL A 204 -6.53 -0.65 -9.73
CA VAL A 204 -6.17 -0.83 -8.32
C VAL A 204 -7.40 -1.29 -7.52
N ARG A 205 -8.54 -0.64 -7.71
CA ARG A 205 -9.81 -1.04 -7.08
C ARG A 205 -10.16 -2.51 -7.36
N ASP A 206 -10.11 -2.91 -8.61
CA ASP A 206 -10.48 -4.26 -9.04
C ASP A 206 -9.49 -5.31 -8.51
N LEU A 207 -8.18 -5.02 -8.57
CA LEU A 207 -7.13 -5.88 -8.01
C LEU A 207 -7.30 -6.07 -6.50
N LEU A 208 -7.47 -4.97 -5.75
CA LEU A 208 -7.61 -5.02 -4.30
C LEU A 208 -8.90 -5.74 -3.88
N SER A 209 -10.01 -5.48 -4.58
CA SER A 209 -11.29 -6.14 -4.33
C SER A 209 -11.22 -7.64 -4.60
N ALA A 210 -10.62 -8.02 -5.73
CA ALA A 210 -10.43 -9.42 -6.09
C ALA A 210 -9.50 -10.14 -5.11
N THR A 211 -8.44 -9.48 -4.64
CA THR A 211 -7.52 -10.04 -3.65
C THR A 211 -8.20 -10.22 -2.30
N ALA A 212 -8.97 -9.22 -1.83
CA ALA A 212 -9.70 -9.29 -0.56
C ALA A 212 -10.76 -10.40 -0.54
N ALA A 213 -11.39 -10.67 -1.68
CA ALA A 213 -12.45 -11.68 -1.80
C ALA A 213 -11.91 -13.14 -1.78
N ARG A 214 -10.60 -13.34 -1.91
CA ARG A 214 -10.02 -14.71 -1.95
C ARG A 214 -9.61 -15.21 -0.58
N PRO A 215 -9.67 -16.54 -0.37
CA PRO A 215 -9.05 -17.16 0.79
C PRO A 215 -7.52 -16.96 0.75
N GLY A 216 -6.92 -16.67 1.90
CA GLY A 216 -5.47 -16.58 2.03
C GLY A 216 -4.81 -17.97 1.95
N THR A 217 -3.72 -18.07 1.18
CA THR A 217 -2.85 -19.25 1.15
C THR A 217 -1.52 -18.96 1.85
N PHE A 218 -1.07 -19.86 2.72
CA PHE A 218 0.04 -19.64 3.64
C PHE A 218 1.19 -20.65 3.46
N GLY A 219 1.36 -21.19 2.26
CA GLY A 219 2.34 -22.25 1.96
C GLY A 219 3.54 -21.80 1.13
N CYS A 220 3.75 -20.48 0.93
CA CYS A 220 4.90 -19.96 0.18
C CYS A 220 6.19 -19.96 1.01
N PHE A 221 6.11 -19.72 2.33
CA PHE A 221 7.24 -19.68 3.27
C PHE A 221 8.43 -18.80 2.85
N GLY A 222 8.23 -17.75 2.05
CA GLY A 222 9.34 -16.94 1.53
C GLY A 222 10.22 -17.62 0.47
N LEU A 223 9.84 -18.81 -0.03
CA LEU A 223 10.62 -19.57 -1.01
C LEU A 223 10.85 -18.82 -2.33
N HIS A 224 10.15 -17.74 -2.59
CA HIS A 224 10.42 -16.87 -3.73
C HIS A 224 11.83 -16.24 -3.67
N GLU A 225 12.32 -15.82 -2.48
CA GLU A 225 13.70 -15.30 -2.33
C GLU A 225 14.74 -16.41 -2.60
N TRP A 226 14.47 -17.63 -2.15
CA TRP A 226 15.32 -18.79 -2.43
C TRP A 226 15.34 -19.16 -3.91
N ALA A 227 14.19 -19.08 -4.59
CA ALA A 227 14.07 -19.34 -6.02
C ALA A 227 14.80 -18.30 -6.89
N MET A 228 15.06 -17.11 -6.37
CA MET A 228 15.81 -16.05 -7.06
C MET A 228 17.32 -16.32 -7.12
N VAL A 229 17.85 -17.22 -6.30
CA VAL A 229 19.28 -17.58 -6.25
C VAL A 229 19.52 -19.07 -6.47
N TYR A 230 18.48 -19.83 -6.80
CA TYR A 230 18.57 -21.25 -7.06
C TYR A 230 19.48 -21.53 -8.27
N ARG A 231 20.55 -22.32 -8.04
CA ARG A 231 21.57 -22.68 -9.04
C ARG A 231 22.19 -21.48 -9.77
N ASP A 232 22.25 -20.30 -9.12
CA ASP A 232 22.81 -19.08 -9.73
C ASP A 232 24.30 -19.22 -9.98
N ARG A 233 25.05 -19.87 -9.06
CA ARG A 233 26.49 -20.12 -9.19
C ARG A 233 26.82 -21.00 -10.40
N ASP A 234 26.09 -22.09 -10.60
CA ASP A 234 26.31 -23.04 -11.70
C ASP A 234 26.11 -22.38 -13.06
N ALA A 235 25.24 -21.41 -13.13
CA ALA A 235 24.94 -20.64 -14.33
C ALA A 235 25.85 -19.41 -14.50
N GLY A 236 26.82 -19.18 -13.62
CA GLY A 236 27.72 -18.02 -13.67
C GLY A 236 27.01 -16.68 -13.51
N ARG A 237 25.84 -16.66 -12.87
CA ARG A 237 25.09 -15.45 -12.59
C ARG A 237 25.55 -14.84 -11.26
N ASP A 238 25.63 -13.51 -11.24
CA ASP A 238 25.88 -12.79 -9.99
C ASP A 238 24.67 -12.90 -9.07
N GLN A 239 24.94 -13.14 -7.81
CA GLN A 239 23.93 -13.12 -6.75
C GLN A 239 23.28 -11.74 -6.68
N ARG A 240 21.96 -11.69 -6.67
CA ARG A 240 21.19 -10.43 -6.70
C ARG A 240 21.42 -9.53 -5.49
N HIS A 241 21.76 -10.15 -4.37
CA HIS A 241 22.01 -9.46 -3.10
C HIS A 241 23.47 -9.62 -2.72
N PRO A 242 24.16 -8.58 -2.24
CA PRO A 242 25.58 -8.67 -1.84
C PRO A 242 25.80 -9.48 -0.56
N LEU A 243 24.71 -9.87 0.13
CA LEU A 243 24.80 -10.63 1.37
C LEU A 243 25.17 -12.09 1.13
N PRO A 244 26.00 -12.72 2.01
CA PRO A 244 26.32 -14.13 1.89
C PRO A 244 25.08 -15.01 2.08
N LEU A 245 25.09 -16.19 1.45
CA LEU A 245 24.06 -17.21 1.67
C LEU A 245 24.35 -17.96 2.98
N ARG A 246 23.40 -17.95 3.94
CA ARG A 246 23.60 -18.55 5.28
C ARG A 246 23.80 -20.08 5.27
N LEU A 247 23.29 -20.78 4.26
CA LEU A 247 23.48 -22.22 4.06
C LEU A 247 24.48 -22.52 2.92
N GLY A 248 25.13 -21.50 2.35
CA GLY A 248 25.91 -21.63 1.13
C GLY A 248 25.05 -22.03 -0.07
N HIS A 249 25.64 -22.15 -1.26
CA HIS A 249 24.92 -22.47 -2.48
C HIS A 249 24.24 -23.83 -2.42
N ALA A 250 24.97 -24.88 -2.06
CA ALA A 250 24.43 -26.25 -2.02
C ALA A 250 23.28 -26.41 -1.01
N GLY A 251 23.39 -25.77 0.17
CA GLY A 251 22.30 -25.78 1.15
C GLY A 251 21.08 -25.02 0.67
N THR A 252 21.28 -23.88 0.01
CA THR A 252 20.22 -23.09 -0.59
C THR A 252 19.46 -23.88 -1.68
N ASP A 253 20.19 -24.55 -2.57
CA ASP A 253 19.61 -25.39 -3.60
C ASP A 253 18.82 -26.54 -3.01
N ALA A 254 19.33 -27.22 -1.98
CA ALA A 254 18.64 -28.31 -1.30
C ALA A 254 17.33 -27.86 -0.67
N VAL A 255 17.22 -26.64 -0.13
CA VAL A 255 15.96 -26.09 0.40
C VAL A 255 14.93 -25.91 -0.73
N VAL A 256 15.32 -25.37 -1.88
CA VAL A 256 14.42 -25.22 -3.03
C VAL A 256 13.99 -26.59 -3.59
N GLU A 257 14.88 -27.56 -3.59
CA GLU A 257 14.61 -28.92 -4.10
C GLU A 257 13.68 -29.71 -3.20
N SER A 258 13.77 -29.53 -1.89
CA SER A 258 12.97 -30.27 -0.91
C SER A 258 11.62 -29.63 -0.58
N ASN A 259 11.31 -28.45 -1.13
CA ASN A 259 10.08 -27.72 -0.83
C ASN A 259 9.29 -27.38 -2.09
N PRO A 260 7.95 -27.47 -2.06
CA PRO A 260 7.09 -27.03 -3.16
C PRO A 260 7.06 -25.50 -3.20
N VAL A 261 7.50 -24.90 -4.32
CA VAL A 261 7.43 -23.44 -4.55
C VAL A 261 6.03 -23.11 -5.07
N ARG A 262 5.34 -22.15 -4.43
CA ARG A 262 3.94 -21.76 -4.71
C ARG A 262 3.75 -20.24 -4.75
N CYS A 263 4.64 -19.56 -5.44
CA CYS A 263 4.54 -18.11 -5.59
C CYS A 263 3.39 -17.76 -6.54
N SER A 264 2.43 -16.95 -6.06
CA SER A 264 1.29 -16.42 -6.83
C SER A 264 1.49 -14.99 -7.31
N HIS A 265 2.58 -14.32 -6.91
CA HIS A 265 2.85 -12.93 -7.19
C HIS A 265 3.73 -12.76 -8.43
N PHE A 266 3.24 -12.04 -9.45
CA PHE A 266 3.96 -11.87 -10.71
C PHE A 266 5.31 -11.16 -10.53
N ASP A 267 5.33 -10.04 -9.81
CA ASP A 267 6.53 -9.22 -9.63
C ASP A 267 7.64 -9.93 -8.82
N ALA A 268 7.32 -10.94 -8.02
CA ALA A 268 8.30 -11.82 -7.39
C ALA A 268 8.75 -12.94 -8.35
N PHE A 269 7.78 -13.62 -8.98
CA PHE A 269 8.05 -14.75 -9.86
C PHE A 269 8.94 -14.43 -11.07
N ARG A 270 8.80 -13.23 -11.65
CA ARG A 270 9.63 -12.79 -12.78
C ARG A 270 11.13 -12.71 -12.48
N PHE A 271 11.49 -12.75 -11.22
CA PHE A 271 12.88 -12.73 -10.76
C PHE A 271 13.46 -14.11 -10.45
N PHE A 272 12.69 -15.16 -10.57
CA PHE A 272 13.19 -16.52 -10.41
C PHE A 272 14.30 -16.80 -11.44
N THR A 273 15.28 -17.63 -11.04
CA THR A 273 16.23 -18.14 -12.00
C THR A 273 15.51 -19.01 -13.04
N PRO A 274 16.03 -19.13 -14.26
CA PRO A 274 15.44 -20.02 -15.28
C PRO A 274 15.21 -21.43 -14.75
N GLU A 275 16.13 -21.96 -13.92
CA GLU A 275 16.09 -23.28 -13.31
C GLU A 275 14.99 -23.40 -12.25
N ALA A 276 14.70 -22.31 -11.52
CA ALA A 276 13.63 -22.25 -10.53
C ALA A 276 12.25 -22.04 -11.14
N THR A 277 12.17 -21.41 -12.33
CA THR A 277 10.87 -21.12 -12.97
C THR A 277 10.00 -22.35 -13.11
N GLY A 278 10.60 -23.49 -13.51
CA GLY A 278 9.91 -24.78 -13.65
C GLY A 278 9.41 -25.38 -12.34
N ARG A 279 10.00 -24.99 -11.20
CA ARG A 279 9.65 -25.51 -9.87
C ARG A 279 8.44 -24.82 -9.24
N ASN A 280 8.08 -23.62 -9.69
CA ASN A 280 6.88 -22.96 -9.21
C ASN A 280 5.63 -23.67 -9.75
N GLN A 281 4.74 -24.09 -8.84
CA GLN A 281 3.49 -24.78 -9.19
C GLN A 281 2.49 -23.86 -9.91
N LEU A 282 2.64 -22.56 -9.78
CA LEU A 282 1.80 -21.55 -10.41
C LEU A 282 2.58 -20.83 -11.53
N ARG A 283 1.85 -20.15 -12.43
CA ARG A 283 2.43 -19.37 -13.52
C ARG A 283 1.85 -17.96 -13.52
N PRO A 284 2.20 -17.12 -12.51
CA PRO A 284 1.71 -15.76 -12.46
C PRO A 284 2.32 -14.94 -13.59
N THR A 285 1.46 -14.19 -14.29
CA THR A 285 1.81 -13.25 -15.33
C THR A 285 1.17 -11.89 -15.01
N ARG A 286 1.59 -10.85 -15.71
CA ARG A 286 0.95 -9.53 -15.57
C ARG A 286 -0.55 -9.61 -15.87
N ALA A 287 -0.94 -10.35 -16.89
CA ALA A 287 -2.34 -10.51 -17.29
C ALA A 287 -3.18 -11.29 -16.25
N THR A 288 -2.56 -12.22 -15.52
CA THR A 288 -3.24 -13.04 -14.52
C THR A 288 -3.18 -12.47 -13.09
N GLN A 289 -2.53 -11.32 -12.89
CA GLN A 289 -2.29 -10.74 -11.57
C GLN A 289 -3.59 -10.60 -10.75
N VAL A 290 -4.62 -9.95 -11.34
CA VAL A 290 -5.92 -9.77 -10.68
C VAL A 290 -6.54 -11.12 -10.29
N GLY A 291 -6.33 -12.17 -11.09
CA GLY A 291 -6.85 -13.52 -10.83
C GLY A 291 -6.05 -14.35 -9.82
N MET A 292 -4.79 -14.00 -9.54
CA MET A 292 -3.86 -14.84 -8.78
C MET A 292 -3.41 -14.26 -7.44
N GLU A 293 -3.40 -12.93 -7.28
CA GLU A 293 -3.04 -12.34 -5.98
C GLU A 293 -4.04 -12.74 -4.89
N GLN A 294 -3.53 -12.97 -3.69
CA GLN A 294 -4.31 -13.45 -2.56
C GLN A 294 -3.74 -12.89 -1.22
N PRO A 295 -4.55 -12.75 -0.16
CA PRO A 295 -4.17 -12.00 1.03
C PRO A 295 -3.05 -12.62 1.88
N GLY A 296 -2.75 -13.91 1.70
CA GLY A 296 -1.61 -14.54 2.37
C GLY A 296 -0.26 -14.26 1.71
N CYS A 297 -0.21 -13.61 0.54
CA CYS A 297 1.03 -13.28 -0.15
C CYS A 297 1.70 -12.05 0.48
N LEU A 298 2.95 -12.17 0.95
CA LEU A 298 3.69 -11.04 1.52
C LEU A 298 3.88 -9.90 0.51
N HIS A 299 4.25 -10.22 -0.73
CA HIS A 299 4.44 -9.21 -1.77
C HIS A 299 3.14 -8.47 -2.13
N ALA A 300 2.00 -9.17 -2.25
CA ALA A 300 0.71 -8.52 -2.48
C ALA A 300 0.31 -7.60 -1.30
N ASN A 301 0.80 -7.90 -0.10
CA ASN A 301 0.59 -7.08 1.08
C ASN A 301 1.54 -5.88 1.14
N MET A 302 2.82 -6.04 0.76
CA MET A 302 3.77 -4.94 0.59
C MET A 302 3.34 -3.98 -0.52
N ASP A 303 2.76 -4.50 -1.60
CA ASP A 303 2.30 -3.70 -2.75
C ASP A 303 1.15 -2.74 -2.40
N LEU A 304 0.52 -2.83 -1.21
CA LEU A 304 -0.38 -1.78 -0.74
C LEU A 304 0.32 -0.42 -0.69
N TYR A 305 1.58 -0.38 -0.26
CA TYR A 305 2.40 0.81 -0.31
C TYR A 305 2.58 1.33 -1.76
N LYS A 306 2.88 0.45 -2.71
CA LYS A 306 2.95 0.78 -4.15
C LYS A 306 1.63 1.38 -4.67
N TRP A 307 0.50 0.81 -4.24
CA TRP A 307 -0.81 1.32 -4.68
C TRP A 307 -1.13 2.67 -4.05
N CYS A 308 -0.76 2.92 -2.79
CA CYS A 308 -0.82 4.26 -2.21
C CYS A 308 -0.03 5.28 -3.03
N LEU A 309 1.22 4.96 -3.40
CA LEU A 309 2.06 5.84 -4.23
C LEU A 309 1.45 6.10 -5.62
N LYS A 310 0.84 5.08 -6.22
CA LYS A 310 0.20 5.20 -7.55
C LYS A 310 -1.08 6.04 -7.53
N LEU A 311 -1.84 5.97 -6.45
CA LEU A 311 -3.04 6.79 -6.22
C LEU A 311 -2.70 8.20 -5.70
N GLY A 312 -1.45 8.43 -5.28
CA GLY A 312 -0.91 9.75 -4.93
C GLY A 312 -1.76 10.54 -3.96
N PRO A 313 -2.07 11.82 -4.26
CA PRO A 313 -2.74 12.72 -3.32
C PRO A 313 -4.21 12.35 -3.03
N ALA A 314 -4.78 11.39 -3.75
CA ALA A 314 -6.10 10.86 -3.42
C ALA A 314 -6.09 10.01 -2.13
N VAL A 315 -4.91 9.51 -1.72
CA VAL A 315 -4.74 8.68 -0.52
C VAL A 315 -4.46 9.58 0.69
N PRO A 316 -5.21 9.44 1.80
CA PRO A 316 -4.86 10.11 3.05
C PRO A 316 -3.45 9.74 3.54
N GLY A 317 -2.73 10.72 4.10
CA GLY A 317 -1.34 10.54 4.52
C GLY A 317 -1.12 9.46 5.57
N ASP A 318 -2.07 9.31 6.52
CA ASP A 318 -2.04 8.25 7.52
C ASP A 318 -2.10 6.85 6.87
N LEU A 319 -2.96 6.65 5.85
CA LEU A 319 -3.05 5.39 5.12
C LEU A 319 -1.77 5.09 4.33
N LEU A 320 -1.13 6.12 3.76
CA LEU A 320 0.18 5.96 3.10
C LEU A 320 1.25 5.46 4.10
N LEU A 321 1.35 6.09 5.28
CA LEU A 321 2.34 5.70 6.29
C LEU A 321 2.02 4.34 6.93
N ASP A 322 0.75 4.00 7.14
CA ASP A 322 0.34 2.67 7.60
C ASP A 322 0.75 1.58 6.60
N ALA A 323 0.58 1.85 5.30
CA ALA A 323 0.99 0.93 4.24
C ALA A 323 2.53 0.82 4.13
N PHE A 324 3.27 1.92 4.31
CA PHE A 324 4.73 1.91 4.35
C PHE A 324 5.25 1.10 5.55
N GLU A 325 4.71 1.33 6.74
CA GLU A 325 5.07 0.61 7.96
C GLU A 325 4.83 -0.89 7.81
N LEU A 326 3.67 -1.29 7.28
CA LEU A 326 3.38 -2.68 6.99
C LEU A 326 4.37 -3.27 5.97
N ALA A 327 4.67 -2.56 4.88
CA ALA A 327 5.62 -3.01 3.87
C ALA A 327 7.03 -3.19 4.46
N ARG A 328 7.44 -2.31 5.36
CA ARG A 328 8.69 -2.38 6.09
C ARG A 328 8.74 -3.62 7.01
N ASP A 329 7.73 -3.82 7.85
CA ASP A 329 7.63 -4.98 8.75
C ASP A 329 7.71 -6.30 7.97
N ILE A 330 6.99 -6.37 6.84
CA ILE A 330 7.01 -7.52 5.94
C ILE A 330 8.41 -7.71 5.36
N ARG A 331 9.06 -6.64 4.86
CA ARG A 331 10.39 -6.75 4.26
C ARG A 331 11.44 -7.28 5.25
N TRP A 332 11.40 -6.83 6.50
CA TRP A 332 12.27 -7.35 7.55
C TRP A 332 12.02 -8.84 7.80
N THR A 333 10.77 -9.28 7.83
CA THR A 333 10.42 -10.71 7.99
C THR A 333 10.82 -11.54 6.77
N ASP A 334 10.61 -11.01 5.57
CA ASP A 334 10.94 -11.69 4.32
C ASP A 334 12.45 -11.91 4.20
N MET A 335 13.26 -10.91 4.57
CA MET A 335 14.71 -11.02 4.63
C MET A 335 15.18 -11.97 5.73
N ALA A 336 14.54 -11.99 6.90
CA ALA A 336 14.83 -12.98 7.95
C ALA A 336 14.58 -14.42 7.48
N ALA A 337 13.59 -14.64 6.62
CA ALA A 337 13.24 -15.96 6.06
C ALA A 337 13.98 -16.28 4.75
N SER A 338 14.76 -15.35 4.23
CA SER A 338 15.48 -15.48 2.95
C SER A 338 16.71 -16.39 3.09
N PRO A 339 17.33 -16.77 1.97
CA PRO A 339 18.59 -17.53 1.99
C PRO A 339 19.79 -16.72 2.51
N TYR A 340 19.67 -15.39 2.63
CA TYR A 340 20.76 -14.49 2.97
C TYR A 340 21.06 -14.44 4.47
N ASP A 341 22.32 -14.26 4.83
CA ASP A 341 22.70 -13.93 6.20
C ASP A 341 22.47 -12.44 6.46
N VAL A 342 21.50 -12.15 7.32
CA VAL A 342 21.11 -10.80 7.73
C VAL A 342 21.50 -10.49 9.18
N SER A 343 22.34 -11.30 9.79
CA SER A 343 22.76 -11.17 11.19
C SER A 343 23.45 -9.84 11.49
N GLU A 344 24.17 -9.27 10.52
CA GLU A 344 24.79 -7.93 10.64
C GLU A 344 23.77 -6.80 10.90
N TYR A 345 22.48 -7.00 10.53
CA TYR A 345 21.39 -6.07 10.82
C TYR A 345 20.68 -6.36 12.14
N GLY A 346 21.21 -7.24 12.97
CA GLY A 346 20.61 -7.62 14.26
C GLY A 346 19.35 -8.50 14.12
N VAL A 347 19.17 -9.14 12.96
CA VAL A 347 18.02 -9.99 12.66
C VAL A 347 18.39 -11.45 12.77
N ALA A 348 17.71 -12.19 13.64
CA ALA A 348 17.83 -13.65 13.68
C ALA A 348 17.16 -14.30 12.47
N ALA A 349 17.80 -15.29 11.89
CA ALA A 349 17.23 -16.04 10.77
C ALA A 349 15.93 -16.72 11.16
N LEU A 350 14.94 -16.65 10.28
CA LEU A 350 13.72 -17.43 10.35
C LEU A 350 13.89 -18.68 9.47
N GLU A 351 14.32 -19.77 10.07
CA GLU A 351 14.79 -20.99 9.41
C GLU A 351 13.62 -21.77 8.78
N ILE A 352 13.13 -21.31 7.63
CA ILE A 352 11.96 -21.92 6.94
C ILE A 352 12.23 -23.32 6.40
N GLU A 353 13.45 -23.78 6.39
CA GLU A 353 13.83 -25.17 6.13
C GLU A 353 13.45 -26.12 7.29
N THR A 354 13.18 -25.57 8.49
CA THR A 354 12.71 -26.32 9.66
C THR A 354 11.19 -26.24 9.84
N SER A 355 10.59 -27.21 10.52
CA SER A 355 9.17 -27.20 10.86
C SER A 355 8.80 -26.02 11.78
N GLN A 356 9.69 -25.68 12.73
CA GLN A 356 9.49 -24.57 13.67
C GLN A 356 9.52 -23.23 12.92
N GLY A 357 10.50 -23.01 12.04
CA GLY A 357 10.61 -21.80 11.25
C GLY A 357 9.41 -21.62 10.30
N LYS A 358 8.94 -22.71 9.67
CA LYS A 358 7.70 -22.66 8.87
C LYS A 358 6.46 -22.26 9.70
N ALA A 359 6.32 -22.82 10.89
CA ALA A 359 5.19 -22.49 11.78
C ALA A 359 5.22 -21.00 12.19
N GLU A 360 6.39 -20.47 12.56
CA GLU A 360 6.56 -19.07 12.90
C GLU A 360 6.33 -18.14 11.69
N TYR A 361 6.82 -18.52 10.49
CA TYR A 361 6.57 -17.77 9.27
C TYR A 361 5.06 -17.66 8.98
N VAL A 362 4.33 -18.79 9.07
CA VAL A 362 2.87 -18.80 8.86
C VAL A 362 2.15 -17.94 9.89
N ARG A 363 2.59 -17.94 11.15
CA ARG A 363 2.03 -17.10 12.21
C ARG A 363 2.15 -15.60 11.82
N ARG A 364 3.34 -15.15 11.44
CA ARG A 364 3.58 -13.77 10.98
C ARG A 364 2.80 -13.46 9.71
N GLN A 365 2.79 -14.37 8.76
CA GLN A 365 2.08 -14.22 7.49
C GLN A 365 0.58 -14.01 7.69
N ARG A 366 -0.05 -14.71 8.63
CA ARG A 366 -1.46 -14.51 8.99
C ARG A 366 -1.71 -13.15 9.63
N GLU A 367 -0.81 -12.70 10.49
CA GLU A 367 -0.90 -11.37 11.09
C GLU A 367 -0.80 -10.27 10.03
N TYR A 368 0.16 -10.39 9.11
CA TYR A 368 0.27 -9.45 7.99
C TYR A 368 -0.95 -9.49 7.07
N ALA A 369 -1.50 -10.67 6.79
CA ALA A 369 -2.72 -10.80 5.99
C ALA A 369 -3.92 -10.07 6.62
N ARG A 370 -4.06 -10.11 7.95
CA ARG A 370 -5.09 -9.39 8.67
C ARG A 370 -4.88 -7.86 8.56
N ARG A 371 -3.70 -7.37 8.94
CA ARG A 371 -3.34 -5.93 8.84
C ARG A 371 -3.49 -5.40 7.41
N SER A 372 -3.04 -6.17 6.43
CA SER A 372 -3.15 -5.77 5.03
C SER A 372 -4.57 -5.73 4.51
N ASN A 373 -5.48 -6.60 4.99
CA ASN A 373 -6.88 -6.54 4.60
C ASN A 373 -7.55 -5.26 5.11
N ASP A 374 -7.26 -4.82 6.33
CA ASP A 374 -7.77 -3.56 6.87
C ASP A 374 -7.35 -2.37 5.98
N LEU A 375 -6.06 -2.28 5.61
CA LEU A 375 -5.56 -1.25 4.70
C LEU A 375 -6.14 -1.40 3.28
N ARG A 376 -6.32 -2.62 2.80
CA ARG A 376 -6.88 -2.91 1.49
C ARG A 376 -8.30 -2.38 1.36
N TYR A 377 -9.14 -2.59 2.37
CA TYR A 377 -10.50 -2.05 2.37
C TYR A 377 -10.50 -0.51 2.38
N ARG A 378 -9.63 0.11 3.16
CA ARG A 378 -9.48 1.59 3.16
C ARG A 378 -9.05 2.11 1.78
N LEU A 379 -8.14 1.43 1.08
CA LEU A 379 -7.75 1.81 -0.28
C LEU A 379 -8.87 1.60 -1.31
N ILE A 380 -9.68 0.56 -1.17
CA ILE A 380 -10.87 0.35 -2.01
C ILE A 380 -11.84 1.53 -1.81
N GLU A 381 -12.05 1.96 -0.56
CA GLU A 381 -12.90 3.13 -0.26
C GLU A 381 -12.37 4.43 -0.87
N VAL A 382 -11.05 4.63 -0.88
CA VAL A 382 -10.42 5.75 -1.60
C VAL A 382 -10.74 5.68 -3.10
N CYS A 383 -10.56 4.51 -3.72
CA CYS A 383 -10.88 4.33 -5.14
C CYS A 383 -12.36 4.57 -5.43
N ASP A 384 -13.26 4.05 -4.60
CA ASP A 384 -14.71 4.25 -4.75
C ASP A 384 -15.11 5.72 -4.59
N THR A 385 -14.46 6.44 -3.68
CA THR A 385 -14.67 7.89 -3.48
C THR A 385 -14.24 8.69 -4.71
N VAL A 386 -13.05 8.38 -5.24
CA VAL A 386 -12.50 9.04 -6.44
C VAL A 386 -13.37 8.76 -7.67
N LEU A 387 -13.87 7.53 -7.82
CA LEU A 387 -14.72 7.13 -8.95
C LEU A 387 -16.18 7.58 -8.81
N GLY A 388 -16.56 8.17 -7.66
CA GLY A 388 -17.94 8.57 -7.40
C GLY A 388 -18.93 7.41 -7.27
N THR A 389 -18.42 6.20 -6.99
CA THR A 389 -19.22 4.97 -6.92
C THR A 389 -19.84 4.72 -5.55
N ARG A 390 -19.46 5.51 -4.54
CA ARG A 390 -19.99 5.42 -3.16
C ARG A 390 -20.40 6.80 -2.63
N PRO A 391 -21.54 6.93 -1.95
CA PRO A 391 -21.83 8.16 -1.21
C PRO A 391 -20.79 8.30 -0.09
N ARG A 392 -20.17 9.49 0.03
CA ARG A 392 -19.21 9.79 1.09
C ARG A 392 -19.90 9.70 2.45
N THR A 393 -19.62 8.64 3.19
CA THR A 393 -20.00 8.56 4.61
C THR A 393 -18.94 9.33 5.40
N SER A 394 -19.37 10.37 6.13
CA SER A 394 -18.53 11.04 7.12
C SER A 394 -18.05 9.98 8.12
N THR A 395 -16.76 9.71 8.18
CA THR A 395 -16.13 9.01 9.29
C THR A 395 -16.13 9.95 10.48
N ALA A 396 -17.21 9.89 11.28
CA ALA A 396 -17.18 10.44 12.63
C ALA A 396 -16.04 9.72 13.38
N ALA A 397 -15.06 10.47 13.82
CA ALA A 397 -14.01 10.00 14.70
C ALA A 397 -14.66 9.33 15.91
N THR A 398 -14.57 8.01 16.02
CA THR A 398 -14.96 7.28 17.21
C THR A 398 -13.95 7.62 18.31
N SER A 399 -14.30 8.61 19.11
CA SER A 399 -13.62 8.92 20.36
C SER A 399 -13.68 7.68 21.24
N ILE A 400 -12.55 7.03 21.46
CA ILE A 400 -12.38 5.97 22.44
C ILE A 400 -12.45 6.64 23.81
N ALA A 401 -13.66 6.69 24.40
CA ALA A 401 -13.83 7.03 25.80
C ALA A 401 -13.24 5.90 26.65
N THR A 402 -12.12 6.18 27.27
CA THR A 402 -11.52 5.34 28.31
C THR A 402 -12.47 5.22 29.48
N GLN A 403 -13.12 4.09 29.69
CA GLN A 403 -13.85 3.81 30.91
C GLN A 403 -12.88 3.44 32.04
N PRO A 404 -12.97 4.01 33.21
CA PRO A 404 -12.16 3.60 34.36
C PRO A 404 -12.69 2.26 34.92
N SER A 405 -11.80 1.27 34.99
CA SER A 405 -12.06 0.00 35.67
C SER A 405 -12.18 0.20 37.16
N THR A 406 -13.36 0.04 37.69
CA THR A 406 -13.60 -0.09 39.15
C THR A 406 -13.26 -1.52 39.57
N VAL A 407 -12.14 -1.68 40.23
CA VAL A 407 -11.81 -2.91 40.95
C VAL A 407 -12.55 -2.93 42.26
N THR A 408 -13.55 -3.79 42.37
CA THR A 408 -14.22 -4.07 43.66
C THR A 408 -13.43 -5.17 44.36
N ALA A 409 -12.76 -4.80 45.46
CA ALA A 409 -12.16 -5.77 46.38
C ALA A 409 -13.26 -6.45 47.19
N GLN A 410 -13.44 -7.74 47.05
CA GLN A 410 -14.23 -8.56 47.99
C GLN A 410 -13.27 -9.16 49.03
N ASN A 411 -13.38 -8.65 50.26
CA ASN A 411 -12.86 -9.29 51.47
C ASN A 411 -13.73 -10.50 51.81
N GLY A 412 -13.18 -11.69 51.68
CA GLY A 412 -13.77 -12.91 52.27
C GLY A 412 -13.09 -13.24 53.58
N THR A 413 -13.81 -13.06 54.68
CA THR A 413 -13.42 -13.57 56.00
C THR A 413 -13.77 -15.05 56.10
N ALA A 414 -12.78 -15.84 56.47
CA ALA A 414 -12.94 -17.24 56.83
C ALA A 414 -13.50 -17.38 58.26
N SER A 415 -14.34 -18.36 58.46
CA SER A 415 -14.55 -19.11 59.71
C SER A 415 -14.50 -20.60 59.36
#